data_597211e41b3c43a5a1975c271200d16b
#
_entry.id   597211e41b3c43a5a1975c271200d16b
#
_cell.length_a   1.000
_cell.length_b   1.000
_cell.length_c   1.000
_cell.angle_alpha   90.00
_cell.angle_beta   90.00
_cell.angle_gamma   90.00
#
_symmetry.space_group_name_H-M   'P 1'
#
loop_
_entity.id
_entity.type
_entity.pdbx_description
1 polymer ?
#
loop_
_entity_poly.entity_id
_entity_poly.type
_entity_poly.pdbx_seq_one_letter_code
_entity_poly.pdbx_strand_id
1 'polypeptide(L)'
;MTEQFKDLKAYPVLRNIQYSPMKQGEEQYIVLWDPSGLSLEKLIVPLNFFYLFQFLDGKHSLEQVGVEYLKKYGEFLMPDKLDKLIADLDQKLFLEGDRYEKAKVEALKAYRKSSARKPQFAGKSYEKDPQKLREQIAGFFSSKEGPKSDPSENSGKFIKGLYFYKNI
;
A
#
# COMPACT_ATOMS: atom_id res chain seq x y z
N MET A 1 22.24 -12.83 -22.90
CA MET A 1 20.89 -12.26 -23.11
C MET A 1 20.91 -10.88 -22.48
N THR A 2 21.04 -9.86 -23.31
CA THR A 2 21.05 -8.46 -22.91
C THR A 2 19.63 -8.10 -22.49
N GLU A 3 19.41 -7.92 -21.17
CA GLU A 3 18.21 -7.23 -20.69
C GLU A 3 18.22 -5.84 -21.33
N GLN A 4 17.31 -5.62 -22.26
CA GLN A 4 17.03 -4.31 -22.79
C GLN A 4 16.58 -3.46 -21.59
N PHE A 5 17.37 -2.46 -21.23
CA PHE A 5 16.97 -1.44 -20.28
C PHE A 5 15.71 -0.78 -20.83
N LYS A 6 14.58 -1.22 -20.32
CA LYS A 6 13.28 -0.69 -20.71
C LYS A 6 13.22 0.76 -20.24
N ASP A 7 13.02 1.68 -21.17
CA ASP A 7 12.80 3.08 -20.81
C ASP A 7 11.44 3.21 -20.08
N LEU A 8 11.48 3.07 -18.75
CA LEU A 8 10.31 3.12 -17.90
C LEU A 8 9.64 4.50 -17.87
N LYS A 9 10.33 5.55 -18.38
CA LYS A 9 9.71 6.87 -18.53
C LYS A 9 8.84 6.92 -19.79
N ALA A 10 9.30 6.32 -20.87
CA ALA A 10 8.52 6.25 -22.11
C ALA A 10 7.42 5.18 -22.04
N TYR A 11 7.65 4.09 -21.28
CA TYR A 11 6.75 2.94 -21.13
C TYR A 11 6.52 2.66 -19.63
N PRO A 12 5.70 3.46 -18.94
CA PRO A 12 5.54 3.34 -17.51
C PRO A 12 4.88 2.02 -17.09
N VAL A 13 5.30 1.52 -15.92
CA VAL A 13 4.75 0.30 -15.31
C VAL A 13 4.17 0.66 -13.96
N LEU A 14 2.86 0.49 -13.81
CA LEU A 14 2.18 0.67 -12.54
C LEU A 14 2.48 -0.51 -11.61
N ARG A 15 2.88 -0.22 -10.39
CA ARG A 15 3.09 -1.22 -9.34
C ARG A 15 1.75 -1.80 -8.86
N ASN A 16 1.83 -2.87 -8.09
CA ASN A 16 0.67 -3.39 -7.38
C ASN A 16 0.26 -2.41 -6.25
N ILE A 17 -0.65 -1.51 -6.56
CA ILE A 17 -1.23 -0.53 -5.64
C ILE A 17 -2.69 -0.87 -5.37
N GLN A 18 -3.21 -0.43 -4.23
CA GLN A 18 -4.61 -0.55 -3.90
C GLN A 18 -5.35 0.75 -4.19
N TYR A 19 -6.66 0.64 -4.39
CA TYR A 19 -7.51 1.79 -4.66
C TYR A 19 -8.89 1.63 -4.02
N SER A 20 -9.54 2.77 -3.81
CA SER A 20 -10.93 2.83 -3.38
C SER A 20 -11.63 4.00 -4.06
N PRO A 21 -12.88 3.82 -4.53
CA PRO A 21 -13.66 4.94 -5.03
C PRO A 21 -13.98 5.91 -3.89
N MET A 22 -14.02 7.20 -4.24
CA MET A 22 -14.39 8.30 -3.36
C MET A 22 -15.30 9.26 -4.10
N LYS A 23 -16.35 9.72 -3.45
CA LYS A 23 -17.24 10.74 -3.99
C LYS A 23 -17.10 12.02 -3.17
N GLN A 24 -16.97 13.15 -3.86
CA GLN A 24 -16.92 14.48 -3.24
C GLN A 24 -17.90 15.40 -4.00
N GLY A 25 -19.05 15.67 -3.40
CA GLY A 25 -20.16 16.33 -4.09
C GLY A 25 -20.68 15.45 -5.23
N GLU A 26 -20.73 16.01 -6.43
CA GLU A 26 -21.14 15.30 -7.66
C GLU A 26 -19.96 14.59 -8.35
N GLU A 27 -18.73 14.93 -7.98
CA GLU A 27 -17.54 14.41 -8.62
C GLU A 27 -17.09 13.07 -8.03
N GLN A 28 -16.57 12.22 -8.90
CA GLN A 28 -16.06 10.89 -8.54
C GLN A 28 -14.55 10.81 -8.73
N TYR A 29 -13.89 10.26 -7.72
CA TYR A 29 -12.45 10.11 -7.65
C TYR A 29 -12.06 8.68 -7.27
N ILE A 30 -10.81 8.36 -7.48
CA ILE A 30 -10.16 7.15 -6.96
C ILE A 30 -9.02 7.59 -6.04
N VAL A 31 -8.99 7.02 -4.85
CA VAL A 31 -7.89 7.15 -3.91
C VAL A 31 -6.98 5.95 -4.08
N LEU A 32 -5.70 6.20 -4.34
CA LEU A 32 -4.66 5.18 -4.51
C LEU A 32 -3.74 5.18 -3.31
N TRP A 33 -3.26 3.98 -2.90
CA TRP A 33 -2.24 3.83 -1.86
C TRP A 33 -1.40 2.57 -2.06
N ASP A 34 -0.19 2.59 -1.49
CA ASP A 34 0.73 1.45 -1.52
C ASP A 34 0.44 0.49 -0.35
N PRO A 35 -0.03 -0.75 -0.60
CA PRO A 35 -0.28 -1.73 0.44
C PRO A 35 1.00 -2.23 1.13
N SER A 36 2.16 -2.09 0.49
CA SER A 36 3.45 -2.48 1.08
C SER A 36 3.91 -1.53 2.18
N GLY A 37 3.35 -0.30 2.23
CA GLY A 37 3.74 0.74 3.18
C GLY A 37 5.10 1.37 2.88
N LEU A 38 5.69 1.13 1.71
CA LEU A 38 6.92 1.80 1.28
C LEU A 38 6.64 3.28 1.01
N SER A 39 5.52 3.58 0.34
CA SER A 39 4.95 4.92 0.28
C SER A 39 3.82 5.06 1.28
N LEU A 40 3.90 6.07 2.15
CA LEU A 40 2.83 6.40 3.10
C LEU A 40 1.83 7.40 2.51
N GLU A 41 2.11 7.90 1.33
CA GLU A 41 1.28 8.89 0.66
C GLU A 41 0.11 8.23 -0.06
N LYS A 42 -0.94 9.05 -0.26
CA LYS A 42 -2.09 8.69 -1.09
C LYS A 42 -2.14 9.62 -2.30
N LEU A 43 -2.65 9.13 -3.40
CA LEU A 43 -2.94 9.92 -4.58
C LEU A 43 -4.43 9.87 -4.87
N ILE A 44 -5.03 11.04 -5.07
CA ILE A 44 -6.43 11.16 -5.45
C ILE A 44 -6.45 11.61 -6.91
N VAL A 45 -7.10 10.82 -7.75
CA VAL A 45 -7.24 11.12 -9.18
C VAL A 45 -8.70 11.07 -9.59
N PRO A 46 -9.12 11.87 -10.60
CA PRO A 46 -10.45 11.76 -11.18
C PRO A 46 -10.73 10.34 -11.68
N LEU A 47 -11.99 9.89 -11.58
CA LEU A 47 -12.37 8.53 -11.93
C LEU A 47 -12.04 8.16 -13.39
N ASN A 48 -12.13 9.12 -14.32
CA ASN A 48 -11.81 8.88 -15.72
C ASN A 48 -10.34 8.53 -15.96
N PHE A 49 -9.41 8.97 -15.11
CA PHE A 49 -8.00 8.55 -15.19
C PHE A 49 -7.75 7.11 -14.77
N PHE A 50 -8.65 6.53 -13.98
CA PHE A 50 -8.51 5.13 -13.57
C PHE A 50 -8.46 4.17 -14.75
N TYR A 51 -9.18 4.49 -15.83
CA TYR A 51 -9.13 3.72 -17.07
C TYR A 51 -7.73 3.61 -17.68
N LEU A 52 -6.87 4.62 -17.47
CA LEU A 52 -5.52 4.66 -18.04
C LEU A 52 -4.57 3.66 -17.38
N PHE A 53 -4.84 3.29 -16.13
CA PHE A 53 -3.91 2.45 -15.34
C PHE A 53 -3.68 1.07 -15.94
N GLN A 54 -4.64 0.52 -16.68
CA GLN A 54 -4.48 -0.75 -17.38
C GLN A 54 -3.44 -0.71 -18.50
N PHE A 55 -3.12 0.48 -19.01
CA PHE A 55 -2.14 0.70 -20.08
C PHE A 55 -0.75 1.11 -19.53
N LEU A 56 -0.63 1.32 -18.22
CA LEU A 56 0.66 1.51 -17.57
C LEU A 56 1.29 0.14 -17.28
N ASP A 57 1.46 -0.65 -18.34
CA ASP A 57 1.89 -2.05 -18.31
C ASP A 57 3.33 -2.24 -18.84
N GLY A 58 3.97 -1.12 -19.19
CA GLY A 58 5.29 -1.09 -19.76
C GLY A 58 5.34 -1.53 -21.22
N LYS A 59 4.22 -1.63 -21.91
CA LYS A 59 4.12 -1.95 -23.35
C LYS A 59 3.57 -0.78 -24.15
N HIS A 60 2.74 0.05 -23.53
CA HIS A 60 2.15 1.22 -24.15
C HIS A 60 3.00 2.46 -23.86
N SER A 61 3.29 3.24 -24.90
CA SER A 61 3.87 4.57 -24.74
C SER A 61 2.85 5.56 -24.20
N LEU A 62 3.31 6.68 -23.63
CA LEU A 62 2.39 7.73 -23.16
C LEU A 62 1.47 8.27 -24.25
N GLU A 63 1.96 8.35 -25.50
CA GLU A 63 1.15 8.72 -26.64
C GLU A 63 0.02 7.71 -26.88
N GLN A 64 0.33 6.41 -26.82
CA GLN A 64 -0.68 5.35 -26.97
C GLN A 64 -1.70 5.38 -25.83
N VAL A 65 -1.26 5.65 -24.60
CA VAL A 65 -2.16 5.84 -23.44
C VAL A 65 -3.13 7.01 -23.69
N GLY A 66 -2.65 8.12 -24.24
CA GLY A 66 -3.49 9.25 -24.65
C GLY A 66 -4.51 8.89 -25.73
N VAL A 67 -4.11 8.07 -26.73
CA VAL A 67 -5.00 7.57 -27.77
C VAL A 67 -6.10 6.68 -27.19
N GLU A 68 -5.79 5.81 -26.24
CA GLU A 68 -6.79 4.97 -25.58
C GLU A 68 -7.81 5.79 -24.76
N TYR A 69 -7.36 6.87 -24.14
CA TYR A 69 -8.26 7.81 -23.47
C TYR A 69 -9.25 8.46 -24.47
N LEU A 70 -8.73 8.95 -25.60
CA LEU A 70 -9.55 9.54 -26.66
C LEU A 70 -10.60 8.55 -27.19
N LYS A 71 -10.19 7.31 -27.43
CA LYS A 71 -11.12 6.24 -27.88
C LYS A 71 -12.22 5.99 -26.86
N LYS A 72 -11.90 6.02 -25.57
CA LYS A 72 -12.85 5.70 -24.49
C LYS A 72 -13.84 6.81 -24.23
N TYR A 73 -13.38 8.06 -24.18
CA TYR A 73 -14.16 9.20 -23.71
C TYR A 73 -14.53 10.20 -24.79
N GLY A 74 -13.97 10.06 -26.01
CA GLY A 74 -14.20 11.01 -27.11
C GLY A 74 -13.54 12.38 -26.90
N GLU A 75 -12.71 12.51 -25.87
CA GLU A 75 -12.05 13.75 -25.48
C GLU A 75 -10.54 13.60 -25.58
N PHE A 76 -9.88 14.65 -26.05
CA PHE A 76 -8.42 14.69 -26.10
C PHE A 76 -7.83 14.94 -24.71
N LEU A 77 -7.01 14.01 -24.24
CA LEU A 77 -6.25 14.22 -23.01
C LEU A 77 -5.01 15.07 -23.30
N MET A 78 -4.98 16.28 -22.73
CA MET A 78 -3.82 17.15 -22.87
C MET A 78 -2.55 16.47 -22.36
N PRO A 79 -1.44 16.48 -23.13
CA PRO A 79 -0.18 15.83 -22.73
C PRO A 79 0.28 16.23 -21.33
N ASP A 80 0.22 17.51 -21.00
CA ASP A 80 0.62 18.03 -19.68
C ASP A 80 -0.14 17.37 -18.52
N LYS A 81 -1.42 17.02 -18.72
CA LYS A 81 -2.21 16.32 -17.69
C LYS A 81 -1.75 14.87 -17.48
N LEU A 82 -1.39 14.20 -18.59
CA LEU A 82 -0.86 12.83 -18.53
C LEU A 82 0.54 12.86 -17.92
N ASP A 83 1.42 13.75 -18.35
CA ASP A 83 2.77 13.92 -17.80
C ASP A 83 2.72 14.21 -16.30
N LYS A 84 1.81 15.08 -15.87
CA LYS A 84 1.60 15.35 -14.44
C LYS A 84 1.14 14.12 -13.68
N LEU A 85 0.20 13.36 -14.23
CA LEU A 85 -0.25 12.10 -13.61
C LEU A 85 0.93 11.12 -13.43
N ILE A 86 1.75 10.94 -14.47
CA ILE A 86 2.92 10.06 -14.42
C ILE A 86 3.94 10.56 -13.41
N ALA A 87 4.20 11.86 -13.37
CA ALA A 87 5.10 12.47 -12.40
C ALA A 87 4.60 12.28 -10.95
N ASP A 88 3.30 12.48 -10.70
CA ASP A 88 2.69 12.26 -9.38
C ASP A 88 2.76 10.79 -8.95
N LEU A 89 2.51 9.86 -9.86
CA LEU A 89 2.64 8.41 -9.61
C LEU A 89 4.09 8.02 -9.29
N ASP A 90 5.07 8.53 -10.05
CA ASP A 90 6.50 8.26 -9.81
C ASP A 90 6.96 8.86 -8.48
N GLN A 91 6.59 10.10 -8.20
CA GLN A 91 6.93 10.78 -6.94
C GLN A 91 6.44 9.99 -5.72
N LYS A 92 5.25 9.39 -5.81
CA LYS A 92 4.64 8.60 -4.75
C LYS A 92 5.06 7.13 -4.74
N LEU A 93 6.05 6.78 -5.56
CA LEU A 93 6.56 5.41 -5.69
C LEU A 93 5.51 4.40 -6.16
N PHE A 94 4.56 4.84 -6.98
CA PHE A 94 3.51 3.98 -7.51
C PHE A 94 3.88 3.37 -8.88
N LEU A 95 4.96 3.85 -9.50
CA LEU A 95 5.53 3.26 -10.71
C LEU A 95 6.78 2.43 -10.40
N GLU A 96 7.05 1.42 -11.23
CA GLU A 96 8.35 0.79 -11.29
C GLU A 96 9.36 1.79 -11.88
N GLY A 97 10.55 1.85 -11.32
CA GLY A 97 11.60 2.77 -11.78
C GLY A 97 12.68 3.01 -10.74
N ASP A 98 13.66 3.83 -11.10
CA ASP A 98 14.84 4.11 -10.27
C ASP A 98 14.49 4.67 -8.89
N ARG A 99 13.47 5.51 -8.82
CA ARG A 99 13.01 6.12 -7.57
C ARG A 99 12.47 5.06 -6.62
N TYR A 100 11.62 4.16 -7.12
CA TYR A 100 11.09 3.03 -6.36
C TYR A 100 12.19 2.08 -5.91
N GLU A 101 13.08 1.66 -6.80
CA GLU A 101 14.17 0.73 -6.46
C GLU A 101 15.13 1.32 -5.41
N LYS A 102 15.47 2.61 -5.49
CA LYS A 102 16.24 3.29 -4.45
C LYS A 102 15.54 3.27 -3.11
N ALA A 103 14.25 3.66 -3.06
CA ALA A 103 13.48 3.65 -1.83
C ALA A 103 13.36 2.24 -1.21
N LYS A 104 13.16 1.22 -2.03
CA LYS A 104 13.11 -0.19 -1.63
C LYS A 104 14.42 -0.67 -1.02
N VAL A 105 15.55 -0.34 -1.66
CA VAL A 105 16.90 -0.68 -1.15
C VAL A 105 17.16 0.01 0.19
N GLU A 106 16.81 1.29 0.32
CA GLU A 106 16.95 2.04 1.56
C GLU A 106 16.08 1.46 2.69
N ALA A 107 14.83 1.14 2.40
CA ALA A 107 13.93 0.52 3.36
C ALA A 107 14.46 -0.85 3.84
N LEU A 108 14.98 -1.68 2.92
CA LEU A 108 15.61 -2.96 3.26
C LEU A 108 16.86 -2.79 4.12
N LYS A 109 17.72 -1.81 3.80
CA LYS A 109 18.90 -1.49 4.63
C LYS A 109 18.50 -1.04 6.03
N ALA A 110 17.49 -0.17 6.13
CA ALA A 110 16.97 0.30 7.42
C ALA A 110 16.38 -0.86 8.23
N TYR A 111 15.61 -1.74 7.58
CA TYR A 111 15.05 -2.93 8.23
C TYR A 111 16.12 -3.87 8.78
N ARG A 112 17.19 -4.16 8.00
CA ARG A 112 18.29 -5.03 8.42
C ARG A 112 19.13 -4.46 9.56
N LYS A 113 19.23 -3.12 9.67
CA LYS A 113 19.95 -2.43 10.76
C LYS A 113 19.12 -2.33 12.04
N SER A 114 17.82 -2.50 11.96
CA SER A 114 16.93 -2.39 13.12
C SER A 114 16.98 -3.68 13.94
N SER A 115 17.31 -3.58 15.23
CA SER A 115 17.28 -4.71 16.18
C SER A 115 15.85 -5.11 16.56
N ALA A 116 14.87 -4.23 16.35
CA ALA A 116 13.48 -4.47 16.66
C ALA A 116 12.56 -3.83 15.61
N ARG A 117 11.46 -4.51 15.31
CA ARG A 117 10.42 -3.97 14.42
C ARG A 117 9.60 -2.91 15.16
N LYS A 118 9.50 -1.71 14.59
CA LYS A 118 8.63 -0.67 15.15
C LYS A 118 7.16 -1.11 15.09
N PRO A 119 6.41 -1.00 16.19
CA PRO A 119 5.00 -1.38 16.22
C PRO A 119 4.17 -0.35 15.43
N GLN A 120 3.63 -0.77 14.28
CA GLN A 120 2.92 0.12 13.35
C GLN A 120 1.54 0.57 13.84
N PHE A 121 0.94 -0.21 14.72
CA PHE A 121 -0.43 0.01 15.22
C PHE A 121 -0.48 0.54 16.66
N ALA A 122 0.69 0.82 17.26
CA ALA A 122 0.76 1.43 18.59
C ALA A 122 0.12 2.83 18.60
N GLY A 123 -0.81 3.05 19.48
CA GLY A 123 -1.62 4.27 19.59
C GLY A 123 -2.78 4.34 18.59
N LYS A 124 -3.00 3.29 17.76
CA LYS A 124 -4.16 3.16 16.85
C LYS A 124 -5.06 1.99 17.24
N SER A 125 -4.49 0.80 17.39
CA SER A 125 -5.22 -0.43 17.72
C SER A 125 -4.95 -0.92 19.15
N TYR A 126 -3.87 -0.46 19.77
CA TYR A 126 -3.50 -0.75 21.14
C TYR A 126 -2.68 0.39 21.73
N GLU A 127 -2.58 0.46 23.05
CA GLU A 127 -1.86 1.51 23.76
C GLU A 127 -0.39 1.57 23.33
N LYS A 128 0.12 2.81 23.11
CA LYS A 128 1.50 3.05 22.73
C LYS A 128 2.46 2.95 23.92
N ASP A 129 1.98 3.37 25.09
CA ASP A 129 2.74 3.30 26.32
C ASP A 129 2.82 1.87 26.82
N PRO A 130 4.01 1.32 27.12
CA PRO A 130 4.17 -0.08 27.53
C PRO A 130 3.44 -0.43 28.82
N GLN A 131 3.31 0.51 29.76
CA GLN A 131 2.63 0.26 31.03
C GLN A 131 1.12 0.20 30.82
N LYS A 132 0.57 1.18 30.12
CA LYS A 132 -0.86 1.20 29.75
C LYS A 132 -1.25 0.00 28.89
N LEU A 133 -0.35 -0.44 27.99
CA LEU A 133 -0.57 -1.64 27.19
C LEU A 133 -0.64 -2.90 28.07
N ARG A 134 0.21 -3.03 29.07
CA ARG A 134 0.12 -4.14 30.04
C ARG A 134 -1.21 -4.12 30.81
N GLU A 135 -1.64 -2.95 31.26
CA GLU A 135 -2.93 -2.77 31.92
C GLU A 135 -4.10 -3.13 31.00
N GLN A 136 -4.04 -2.68 29.74
CA GLN A 136 -5.04 -3.02 28.73
C GLN A 136 -5.13 -4.53 28.49
N ILE A 137 -3.97 -5.20 28.35
CA ILE A 137 -3.90 -6.67 28.18
C ILE A 137 -4.43 -7.37 29.43
N ALA A 138 -4.00 -6.98 30.63
CA ALA A 138 -4.50 -7.54 31.88
C ALA A 138 -6.03 -7.38 32.01
N GLY A 139 -6.56 -6.23 31.58
CA GLY A 139 -8.00 -5.99 31.52
C GLY A 139 -8.76 -6.98 30.62
N PHE A 140 -8.19 -7.41 29.52
CA PHE A 140 -8.80 -8.44 28.67
C PHE A 140 -8.90 -9.79 29.38
N PHE A 141 -7.89 -10.16 30.16
CA PHE A 141 -7.88 -11.43 30.92
C PHE A 141 -8.86 -11.39 32.09
N SER A 142 -8.99 -10.27 32.78
CA SER A 142 -9.85 -10.10 33.94
C SER A 142 -11.29 -9.72 33.61
N SER A 143 -11.60 -9.41 32.34
CA SER A 143 -12.96 -9.05 31.90
C SER A 143 -13.96 -10.19 32.11
N LYS A 144 -15.27 -9.83 32.15
CA LYS A 144 -16.36 -10.81 32.30
C LYS A 144 -16.36 -11.88 31.21
N GLU A 145 -15.96 -11.53 29.99
CA GLU A 145 -15.88 -12.40 28.82
C GLU A 145 -14.47 -12.99 28.62
N GLY A 146 -13.50 -12.57 29.44
CA GLY A 146 -12.12 -13.04 29.38
C GLY A 146 -11.93 -14.40 30.05
N PRO A 147 -10.75 -15.02 29.89
CA PRO A 147 -10.41 -16.33 30.46
C PRO A 147 -10.32 -16.34 31.98
N LYS A 148 -10.35 -15.18 32.65
CA LYS A 148 -10.32 -14.98 34.12
C LYS A 148 -9.05 -15.50 34.80
N SER A 149 -8.00 -15.81 34.05
CA SER A 149 -6.70 -16.24 34.58
C SER A 149 -5.58 -15.60 33.77
N ASP A 150 -4.50 -15.23 34.43
CA ASP A 150 -3.28 -14.76 33.76
C ASP A 150 -2.56 -15.95 33.14
N PRO A 151 -2.12 -15.86 31.86
CA PRO A 151 -1.33 -16.94 31.21
C PRO A 151 -0.06 -17.29 31.95
N SER A 152 0.52 -16.36 32.73
CA SER A 152 1.71 -16.59 33.54
C SER A 152 1.49 -17.57 34.70
N GLU A 153 0.25 -17.74 35.15
CA GLU A 153 -0.10 -18.68 36.23
C GLU A 153 -0.14 -20.15 35.74
N ASN A 154 -0.18 -20.37 34.41
CA ASN A 154 -0.20 -21.69 33.80
C ASN A 154 1.18 -22.16 33.29
N SER A 155 2.23 -21.92 34.04
CA SER A 155 3.62 -22.15 33.68
C SER A 155 4.07 -23.63 33.50
N GLY A 156 3.15 -24.55 33.24
CA GLY A 156 3.45 -25.97 33.09
C GLY A 156 3.04 -26.63 31.78
N LYS A 157 2.26 -25.97 30.91
CA LYS A 157 1.80 -26.57 29.66
C LYS A 157 2.21 -25.75 28.47
N PHE A 158 3.27 -26.19 27.79
CA PHE A 158 3.63 -25.63 26.48
C PHE A 158 2.59 -26.03 25.43
N ILE A 159 1.86 -25.06 24.88
CA ILE A 159 1.05 -25.26 23.68
C ILE A 159 2.02 -25.27 22.49
N LYS A 160 2.31 -26.44 21.93
CA LYS A 160 3.24 -26.59 20.79
C LYS A 160 2.67 -26.11 19.45
N GLY A 161 1.37 -25.81 19.36
CA GLY A 161 0.72 -25.26 18.18
C GLY A 161 -0.78 -25.14 18.39
N LEU A 162 -1.37 -24.13 17.76
CA LEU A 162 -2.82 -23.93 17.67
C LEU A 162 -3.24 -24.24 16.23
N TYR A 163 -4.04 -25.30 16.05
CA TYR A 163 -4.63 -25.63 14.76
C TYR A 163 -6.03 -25.03 14.68
N PHE A 164 -6.23 -24.10 13.78
CA PHE A 164 -7.57 -23.61 13.46
C PHE A 164 -8.16 -24.51 12.37
N TYR A 165 -9.13 -25.32 12.71
CA TYR A 165 -9.98 -25.98 11.71
C TYR A 165 -10.95 -24.93 11.16
N LYS A 166 -10.81 -24.59 9.90
CA LYS A 166 -11.81 -23.83 9.17
C LYS A 166 -12.90 -24.84 8.78
N ASN A 167 -14.01 -24.86 9.49
CA ASN A 167 -15.21 -25.56 9.02
C ASN A 167 -15.68 -24.82 7.76
N ILE A 168 -15.66 -25.55 6.63
CA ILE A 168 -16.21 -25.14 5.32
C ILE A 168 -17.73 -25.34 5.38
#